data_ba7479b2331ddf4221969aa141758452
#
_entry.id   ba7479b2331ddf4221969aa141758452
#
_cell.length_a   1.000
_cell.length_b   1.000
_cell.length_c   1.000
_cell.angle_alpha   90.00
_cell.angle_beta   90.00
_cell.angle_gamma   90.00
#
_symmetry.space_group_name_H-M   'P 1'
#
loop_
_entity.id
_entity.type
_entity.pdbx_description
1 polymer ?
#
loop_
_entity_poly.entity_id
_entity_poly.type
_entity_poly.pdbx_seq_one_letter_code
_entity_poly.pdbx_strand_id
1 'polypeptide(L)'
;TGHSHTEKEGTPFAMAVMQRMNDKCAEWKAESDIDFSLYGTPLESTTYKFAKCLQRRFGIIPGVTDKGYITNSYHVHVSEEIDAFDKLKFEGMFQQLSPGGAISYVEVPNMQDNLKAVIRVMQYIYDNIMYAELNTKSDYCQVCGYDGEIKIVEDDGKLVWECPKCGNRDQEKMNV
;
A
#
# COMPACT_ATOMS: atom_id res chain seq x y z
N THR A 1 13.36 11.77 12.92
CA THR A 1 12.33 12.63 13.52
C THR A 1 11.69 12.00 14.76
N GLY A 2 11.72 10.68 14.89
CA GLY A 2 11.04 9.96 15.98
C GLY A 2 9.53 9.75 15.76
N HIS A 3 9.00 10.17 14.61
CA HIS A 3 7.58 10.05 14.24
C HIS A 3 7.42 9.44 12.86
N SER A 4 6.36 8.64 12.68
CA SER A 4 5.92 8.18 11.37
C SER A 4 5.40 9.37 10.54
N HIS A 5 5.50 9.25 9.21
CA HIS A 5 4.91 10.25 8.31
C HIS A 5 3.38 10.28 8.38
N THR A 6 2.76 9.23 8.89
CA THR A 6 1.30 9.13 9.11
C THR A 6 0.85 9.81 10.41
N GLU A 7 1.79 10.08 11.33
CA GLU A 7 1.50 10.79 12.57
C GLU A 7 1.40 12.31 12.33
N LYS A 8 0.56 12.97 13.12
CA LYS A 8 0.34 14.42 13.03
C LYS A 8 1.63 15.24 13.08
N GLU A 9 2.58 14.80 13.90
CA GLU A 9 3.89 15.43 14.10
C GLU A 9 4.85 15.15 12.92
N GLY A 10 4.75 13.97 12.28
CA GLY A 10 5.61 13.56 11.18
C GLY A 10 5.17 14.05 9.81
N THR A 11 3.86 14.19 9.58
CA THR A 11 3.28 14.57 8.29
C THR A 11 3.85 15.88 7.72
N PRO A 12 3.95 16.99 8.49
CA PRO A 12 4.48 18.25 7.96
C PRO A 12 5.93 18.13 7.47
N PHE A 13 6.75 17.35 8.16
CA PHE A 13 8.12 17.11 7.76
C PHE A 13 8.18 16.29 6.46
N ALA A 14 7.38 15.22 6.34
CA ALA A 14 7.32 14.41 5.13
C ALA A 14 6.86 15.24 3.92
N MET A 15 5.84 16.08 4.09
CA MET A 15 5.36 17.00 3.05
C MET A 15 6.45 18.00 2.64
N ALA A 16 7.19 18.56 3.60
CA ALA A 16 8.28 19.49 3.33
C ALA A 16 9.44 18.82 2.53
N VAL A 17 9.74 17.55 2.84
CA VAL A 17 10.73 16.77 2.07
C VAL A 17 10.27 16.61 0.63
N MET A 18 9.01 16.18 0.40
CA MET A 18 8.46 16.03 -0.95
C MET A 18 8.44 17.34 -1.72
N GLN A 19 8.07 18.44 -1.07
CA GLN A 19 8.11 19.77 -1.69
C GLN A 19 9.53 20.15 -2.07
N ARG A 20 10.51 19.97 -1.17
CA ARG A 20 11.90 20.26 -1.48
C ARG A 20 12.45 19.46 -2.66
N MET A 21 12.02 18.20 -2.80
CA MET A 21 12.39 17.36 -3.96
C MET A 21 11.77 17.91 -5.25
N ASN A 22 10.51 18.37 -5.25
CA ASN A 22 9.90 19.02 -6.41
C ASN A 22 10.60 20.33 -6.77
N ASP A 23 10.94 21.16 -5.79
CA ASP A 23 11.70 22.41 -6.01
C ASP A 23 13.03 22.10 -6.68
N LYS A 24 13.70 21.00 -6.28
CA LYS A 24 14.97 20.60 -6.90
C LYS A 24 14.79 20.09 -8.34
N CYS A 25 13.70 19.39 -8.62
CA CYS A 25 13.34 19.02 -9.99
C CYS A 25 13.15 20.28 -10.88
N ALA A 26 12.49 21.30 -10.35
CA ALA A 26 12.29 22.57 -11.05
C ALA A 26 13.63 23.32 -11.27
N GLU A 27 14.53 23.35 -10.28
CA GLU A 27 15.88 23.89 -10.42
C GLU A 27 16.64 23.20 -11.58
N TRP A 28 16.66 21.85 -11.59
CA TRP A 28 17.34 21.07 -12.63
C TRP A 28 16.73 21.28 -14.02
N LYS A 29 15.40 21.41 -14.11
CA LYS A 29 14.75 21.76 -15.37
C LYS A 29 15.23 23.11 -15.89
N ALA A 30 15.31 24.11 -15.03
CA ALA A 30 15.77 25.44 -15.42
C ALA A 30 17.26 25.46 -15.85
N GLU A 31 18.10 24.62 -15.26
CA GLU A 31 19.53 24.52 -15.56
C GLU A 31 19.82 23.72 -16.84
N SER A 32 19.03 22.69 -17.16
CA SER A 32 19.35 21.71 -18.21
C SER A 32 18.37 21.67 -19.39
N ASP A 33 17.23 22.35 -19.29
CA ASP A 33 16.10 22.25 -20.22
C ASP A 33 15.55 20.80 -20.38
N ILE A 34 15.73 19.97 -19.33
CA ILE A 34 15.23 18.62 -19.24
C ILE A 34 14.15 18.57 -18.16
N ASP A 35 13.02 17.93 -18.44
CA ASP A 35 11.97 17.73 -17.45
C ASP A 35 12.36 16.64 -16.44
N PHE A 36 12.24 16.98 -15.16
CA PHE A 36 12.40 16.09 -14.03
C PHE A 36 11.10 16.04 -13.24
N SER A 37 10.76 14.87 -12.72
CA SER A 37 9.50 14.67 -12.04
C SER A 37 9.66 13.67 -10.91
N LEU A 38 9.00 13.94 -9.79
CA LEU A 38 8.98 13.04 -8.65
C LEU A 38 7.95 11.94 -8.91
N TYR A 39 8.35 10.70 -8.66
CA TYR A 39 7.52 9.50 -8.87
C TYR A 39 7.45 8.64 -7.61
N GLY A 40 6.24 8.29 -7.18
CA GLY A 40 5.98 7.35 -6.09
C GLY A 40 5.99 5.91 -6.60
N THR A 41 7.18 5.28 -6.57
CA THR A 41 7.39 3.95 -7.16
C THR A 41 6.79 2.83 -6.32
N PRO A 42 5.95 1.92 -6.87
CA PRO A 42 5.57 0.66 -6.23
C PRO A 42 6.70 -0.36 -6.36
N LEU A 43 7.27 -0.81 -5.24
CA LEU A 43 8.41 -1.73 -5.19
C LEU A 43 8.24 -2.79 -4.09
N GLU A 44 7.23 -3.65 -4.18
CA GLU A 44 6.85 -4.58 -3.12
C GLU A 44 7.99 -5.54 -2.73
N SER A 45 8.62 -6.20 -3.69
CA SER A 45 9.71 -7.14 -3.43
C SER A 45 10.95 -6.47 -2.83
N THR A 46 11.20 -5.22 -3.20
CA THR A 46 12.32 -4.43 -2.69
C THR A 46 12.10 -4.03 -1.24
N THR A 47 10.88 -3.73 -0.82
CA THR A 47 10.54 -3.32 0.55
C THR A 47 10.86 -4.41 1.57
N TYR A 48 10.57 -5.67 1.25
CA TYR A 48 10.97 -6.81 2.08
C TYR A 48 12.50 -6.94 2.19
N LYS A 49 13.21 -6.86 1.06
CA LYS A 49 14.66 -6.95 1.02
C LYS A 49 15.31 -5.83 1.85
N PHE A 50 14.82 -4.62 1.74
CA PHE A 50 15.28 -3.49 2.55
C PHE A 50 15.07 -3.72 4.04
N ALA A 51 13.89 -4.17 4.45
CA ALA A 51 13.60 -4.49 5.85
C ALA A 51 14.60 -5.50 6.41
N LYS A 52 14.87 -6.60 5.68
CA LYS A 52 15.86 -7.59 6.08
C LYS A 52 17.29 -7.05 6.15
N CYS A 53 17.68 -6.17 5.22
CA CYS A 53 18.98 -5.52 5.25
C CYS A 53 19.14 -4.58 6.45
N LEU A 54 18.09 -3.80 6.76
CA LEU A 54 18.08 -2.92 7.92
C LEU A 54 18.20 -3.72 9.23
N GLN A 55 17.42 -4.79 9.38
CA GLN A 55 17.48 -5.68 10.54
C GLN A 55 18.87 -6.31 10.72
N ARG A 56 19.52 -6.76 9.63
CA ARG A 56 20.88 -7.33 9.68
C ARG A 56 21.91 -6.28 10.11
N ARG A 57 21.77 -5.04 9.65
CA ARG A 57 22.75 -3.97 9.89
C ARG A 57 22.59 -3.29 11.23
N PHE A 58 21.37 -3.06 11.66
CA PHE A 58 21.05 -2.23 12.84
C PHE A 58 20.35 -2.99 13.96
N GLY A 59 20.01 -4.27 13.75
CA GLY A 59 19.20 -5.06 14.67
C GLY A 59 17.71 -4.68 14.58
N ILE A 60 16.93 -5.23 15.51
CA ILE A 60 15.49 -4.93 15.62
C ILE A 60 15.31 -3.73 16.54
N ILE A 61 14.87 -2.62 15.99
CA ILE A 61 14.59 -1.37 16.70
C ILE A 61 13.07 -1.15 16.62
N PRO A 62 12.34 -1.16 17.78
CA PRO A 62 10.89 -0.98 17.79
C PRO A 62 10.45 0.30 17.07
N GLY A 63 9.42 0.19 16.23
CA GLY A 63 8.89 1.28 15.41
C GLY A 63 9.77 1.72 14.24
N VAL A 64 10.94 1.11 14.04
CA VAL A 64 11.89 1.49 12.97
C VAL A 64 12.24 0.30 12.07
N THR A 65 12.75 -0.79 12.64
CA THR A 65 13.21 -1.96 11.87
C THR A 65 12.50 -3.26 12.25
N ASP A 66 11.48 -3.19 13.09
CA ASP A 66 10.73 -4.32 13.63
C ASP A 66 9.73 -4.93 12.64
N LYS A 67 9.35 -4.20 11.60
CA LYS A 67 8.42 -4.69 10.56
C LYS A 67 9.12 -5.59 9.54
N GLY A 68 8.40 -6.57 9.01
CA GLY A 68 8.91 -7.52 8.01
C GLY A 68 9.19 -6.90 6.64
N TYR A 69 8.62 -5.73 6.37
CA TYR A 69 8.84 -4.93 5.17
C TYR A 69 8.66 -3.44 5.48
N ILE A 70 9.20 -2.59 4.65
CA ILE A 70 9.01 -1.13 4.72
C ILE A 70 7.90 -0.70 3.76
N THR A 71 7.26 0.40 4.05
CA THR A 71 6.24 0.97 3.17
C THR A 71 6.89 1.60 1.93
N ASN A 72 6.24 1.45 0.77
CA ASN A 72 6.62 2.18 -0.44
C ASN A 72 6.31 3.66 -0.28
N SER A 73 7.25 4.52 -0.71
CA SER A 73 7.02 5.96 -0.77
C SER A 73 6.36 6.53 0.51
N TYR A 74 5.21 7.15 0.37
CA TYR A 74 4.42 7.78 1.44
C TYR A 74 3.17 6.99 1.82
N HIS A 75 2.99 5.77 1.32
CA HIS A 75 1.78 4.98 1.58
C HIS A 75 1.60 4.71 3.07
N VAL A 76 0.36 4.63 3.49
CA VAL A 76 0.00 4.15 4.83
C VAL A 76 0.37 2.68 4.93
N HIS A 77 1.06 2.29 5.99
CA HIS A 77 1.47 0.90 6.17
C HIS A 77 0.24 0.00 6.33
N VAL A 78 0.24 -1.16 5.68
CA VAL A 78 -0.92 -2.08 5.63
C VAL A 78 -1.35 -2.59 7.01
N SER A 79 -0.48 -2.55 8.03
CA SER A 79 -0.84 -2.91 9.41
C SER A 79 -1.51 -1.78 10.18
N GLU A 80 -1.65 -0.59 9.62
CA GLU A 80 -2.37 0.52 10.26
C GLU A 80 -3.87 0.35 10.04
N GLU A 81 -4.64 0.41 11.13
CA GLU A 81 -6.10 0.38 11.06
C GLU A 81 -6.61 1.75 10.61
N ILE A 82 -6.91 1.88 9.33
CA ILE A 82 -7.40 3.10 8.71
C ILE A 82 -8.52 2.75 7.72
N ASP A 83 -9.57 3.54 7.68
CA ASP A 83 -10.60 3.34 6.66
C ASP A 83 -10.15 3.82 5.26
N ALA A 84 -10.85 3.36 4.22
CA ALA A 84 -10.50 3.64 2.84
C ALA A 84 -10.51 5.14 2.51
N PHE A 85 -11.43 5.91 3.05
CA PHE A 85 -11.53 7.35 2.77
C PHE A 85 -10.43 8.14 3.45
N ASP A 86 -10.12 7.83 4.71
CA ASP A 86 -9.04 8.48 5.46
C ASP A 86 -7.68 8.12 4.84
N LYS A 87 -7.48 6.87 4.41
CA LYS A 87 -6.30 6.47 3.66
C LYS A 87 -6.14 7.26 2.36
N LEU A 88 -7.18 7.32 1.54
CA LEU A 88 -7.17 8.06 0.28
C LEU A 88 -6.95 9.56 0.53
N LYS A 89 -7.58 10.13 1.57
CA LYS A 89 -7.37 11.52 1.95
C LYS A 89 -5.93 11.82 2.31
N PHE A 90 -5.32 10.96 3.10
CA PHE A 90 -3.93 11.09 3.51
C PHE A 90 -2.98 10.97 2.31
N GLU A 91 -3.10 9.89 1.55
CA GLU A 91 -2.21 9.63 0.42
C GLU A 91 -2.40 10.64 -0.72
N GLY A 92 -3.61 11.17 -0.90
CA GLY A 92 -3.92 12.21 -1.89
C GLY A 92 -3.07 13.47 -1.74
N MET A 93 -2.75 13.86 -0.50
CA MET A 93 -1.86 15.01 -0.26
C MET A 93 -0.47 14.79 -0.86
N PHE A 94 0.05 13.58 -0.78
CA PHE A 94 1.36 13.22 -1.32
C PHE A 94 1.33 12.95 -2.82
N GLN A 95 0.22 12.40 -3.34
CA GLN A 95 0.07 12.21 -4.78
C GLN A 95 0.17 13.52 -5.53
N GLN A 96 -0.39 14.61 -5.00
CA GLN A 96 -0.28 15.94 -5.59
C GLN A 96 1.17 16.45 -5.67
N LEU A 97 2.05 15.95 -4.81
CA LEU A 97 3.49 16.22 -4.83
C LEU A 97 4.30 15.18 -5.62
N SER A 98 3.64 14.27 -6.32
CA SER A 98 4.27 13.24 -7.16
C SER A 98 3.80 13.35 -8.61
N PRO A 99 4.15 14.45 -9.33
CA PRO A 99 3.65 14.69 -10.68
C PRO A 99 4.12 13.67 -11.72
N GLY A 100 5.17 12.90 -11.42
CA GLY A 100 5.62 11.79 -12.25
C GLY A 100 4.77 10.54 -12.18
N GLY A 101 3.83 10.50 -11.24
CA GLY A 101 2.90 9.39 -11.02
C GLY A 101 3.02 8.78 -9.63
N ALA A 102 1.91 8.26 -9.17
CA ALA A 102 1.78 7.48 -7.94
C ALA A 102 0.47 6.70 -7.99
N ILE A 103 0.39 5.60 -7.27
CA ILE A 103 -0.82 4.79 -7.16
C ILE A 103 -1.15 4.56 -5.68
N SER A 104 -2.42 4.65 -5.33
CA SER A 104 -2.93 4.26 -4.01
C SER A 104 -3.69 2.95 -4.12
N TYR A 105 -3.30 1.96 -3.33
CA TYR A 105 -3.99 0.69 -3.22
C TYR A 105 -4.99 0.74 -2.08
N VAL A 106 -6.25 0.43 -2.35
CA VAL A 106 -7.31 0.42 -1.35
C VAL A 106 -7.96 -0.95 -1.30
N GLU A 107 -7.88 -1.59 -0.15
CA GLU A 107 -8.61 -2.82 0.09
C GLU A 107 -10.05 -2.49 0.47
N VAL A 108 -11.00 -3.08 -0.25
CA VAL A 108 -12.42 -2.93 0.01
C VAL A 108 -13.07 -4.33 0.15
N PRO A 109 -14.13 -4.47 0.95
CA PRO A 109 -14.88 -5.72 0.99
C PRO A 109 -15.55 -6.00 -0.37
N ASN A 110 -16.02 -7.22 -0.57
CA ASN A 110 -16.85 -7.52 -1.74
C ASN A 110 -18.08 -6.59 -1.76
N MET A 111 -18.16 -5.75 -2.78
CA MET A 111 -19.20 -4.73 -2.93
C MET A 111 -20.19 -5.04 -4.07
N GLN A 112 -20.25 -6.30 -4.55
CA GLN A 112 -21.14 -6.68 -5.66
C GLN A 112 -22.60 -6.31 -5.38
N ASP A 113 -23.05 -6.47 -4.13
CA ASP A 113 -24.40 -6.14 -3.71
C ASP A 113 -24.57 -4.70 -3.22
N ASN A 114 -23.50 -3.88 -3.26
CA ASN A 114 -23.52 -2.49 -2.79
C ASN A 114 -22.89 -1.52 -3.80
N LEU A 115 -23.46 -1.45 -4.98
CA LEU A 115 -22.99 -0.58 -6.07
C LEU A 115 -22.99 0.91 -5.68
N LYS A 116 -23.87 1.33 -4.75
CA LYS A 116 -23.86 2.72 -4.25
C LYS A 116 -22.59 3.05 -3.49
N ALA A 117 -22.05 2.10 -2.72
CA ALA A 117 -20.79 2.28 -2.03
C ALA A 117 -19.63 2.36 -3.04
N VAL A 118 -19.63 1.51 -4.06
CA VAL A 118 -18.63 1.57 -5.16
C VAL A 118 -18.62 2.96 -5.80
N ILE A 119 -19.79 3.46 -6.20
CA ILE A 119 -19.90 4.78 -6.84
C ILE A 119 -19.37 5.89 -5.92
N ARG A 120 -19.65 5.83 -4.61
CA ARG A 120 -19.14 6.83 -3.66
C ARG A 120 -17.62 6.78 -3.53
N VAL A 121 -17.03 5.60 -3.50
CA VAL A 121 -15.57 5.44 -3.47
C VAL A 121 -14.96 5.97 -4.77
N MET A 122 -15.51 5.62 -5.92
CA MET A 122 -15.05 6.11 -7.22
C MET A 122 -15.15 7.63 -7.33
N GLN A 123 -16.25 8.22 -6.86
CA GLN A 123 -16.39 9.67 -6.84
C GLN A 123 -15.35 10.33 -5.95
N TYR A 124 -15.09 9.77 -4.78
CA TYR A 124 -14.06 10.29 -3.89
C TYR A 124 -12.65 10.21 -4.51
N ILE A 125 -12.34 9.10 -5.18
CA ILE A 125 -11.08 8.93 -5.93
C ILE A 125 -11.00 10.01 -7.01
N TYR A 126 -12.04 10.18 -7.82
CA TYR A 126 -12.07 11.18 -8.89
C TYR A 126 -11.78 12.60 -8.37
N ASP A 127 -12.34 12.95 -7.21
CA ASP A 127 -12.22 14.28 -6.64
C ASP A 127 -10.87 14.54 -5.94
N ASN A 128 -10.16 13.50 -5.47
CA ASN A 128 -9.03 13.67 -4.54
C ASN A 128 -7.75 12.92 -4.90
N ILE A 129 -7.82 11.91 -5.77
CA ILE A 129 -6.73 10.98 -6.05
C ILE A 129 -6.44 10.98 -7.55
N MET A 130 -5.16 10.97 -7.93
CA MET A 130 -4.78 10.92 -9.34
C MET A 130 -4.88 9.51 -9.91
N TYR A 131 -4.49 8.49 -9.13
CA TYR A 131 -4.58 7.10 -9.53
C TYR A 131 -4.76 6.19 -8.31
N ALA A 132 -5.74 5.30 -8.36
CA ALA A 132 -6.00 4.32 -7.32
C ALA A 132 -6.39 2.97 -7.93
N GLU A 133 -6.07 1.91 -7.19
CA GLU A 133 -6.51 0.55 -7.45
C GLU A 133 -7.35 0.05 -6.28
N LEU A 134 -8.52 -0.51 -6.60
CA LEU A 134 -9.40 -1.13 -5.61
C LEU A 134 -9.16 -2.64 -5.63
N ASN A 135 -8.70 -3.17 -4.51
CA ASN A 135 -8.49 -4.59 -4.30
C ASN A 135 -9.61 -5.16 -3.44
N THR A 136 -10.16 -6.27 -3.85
CA THR A 136 -11.10 -7.04 -3.03
C THR A 136 -10.47 -8.37 -2.67
N LYS A 137 -10.61 -8.79 -1.42
CA LYS A 137 -10.27 -10.14 -1.00
C LYS A 137 -11.42 -11.06 -1.43
N SER A 138 -11.33 -11.61 -2.63
CA SER A 138 -12.34 -12.51 -3.20
C SER A 138 -11.68 -13.75 -3.77
N ASP A 139 -10.98 -14.48 -2.89
CA ASP A 139 -10.48 -15.81 -3.23
C ASP A 139 -11.67 -16.79 -3.30
N TYR A 140 -11.54 -17.82 -4.12
CA TYR A 140 -12.61 -18.78 -4.32
C TYR A 140 -12.14 -20.22 -4.14
N CYS A 141 -12.85 -20.99 -3.33
CA CYS A 141 -12.62 -22.41 -3.17
C CYS A 141 -13.61 -23.21 -4.03
N GLN A 142 -13.13 -23.87 -5.07
CA GLN A 142 -13.94 -24.68 -5.98
C GLN A 142 -14.53 -25.92 -5.32
N VAL A 143 -13.99 -26.37 -4.18
CA VAL A 143 -14.48 -27.57 -3.47
C VAL A 143 -15.78 -27.29 -2.73
N CYS A 144 -15.91 -26.12 -2.09
CA CYS A 144 -17.07 -25.83 -1.24
C CYS A 144 -17.83 -24.55 -1.60
N GLY A 145 -17.42 -23.86 -2.67
CA GLY A 145 -18.02 -22.60 -3.10
C GLY A 145 -17.80 -21.45 -2.10
N TYR A 146 -16.74 -21.52 -1.29
CA TYR A 146 -16.38 -20.39 -0.42
C TYR A 146 -15.85 -19.24 -1.27
N ASP A 147 -16.41 -18.07 -1.05
CA ASP A 147 -15.98 -16.79 -1.62
C ASP A 147 -15.55 -15.90 -0.45
N GLY A 148 -14.28 -15.49 -0.43
CA GLY A 148 -13.66 -14.72 0.64
C GLY A 148 -12.18 -15.03 0.77
N GLU A 149 -11.56 -14.57 1.84
CA GLU A 149 -10.11 -14.72 2.06
C GLU A 149 -9.74 -16.18 2.38
N ILE A 150 -8.97 -16.82 1.48
CA ILE A 150 -8.30 -18.10 1.76
C ILE A 150 -7.07 -17.83 2.59
N LYS A 151 -6.86 -18.58 3.65
CA LYS A 151 -5.80 -18.34 4.63
C LYS A 151 -4.51 -19.04 4.26
N ILE A 152 -3.39 -18.41 4.60
CA ILE A 152 -2.10 -19.08 4.62
C ILE A 152 -1.88 -19.64 6.03
N VAL A 153 -1.68 -20.95 6.13
CA VAL A 153 -1.38 -21.65 7.38
C VAL A 153 0.00 -22.31 7.31
N GLU A 154 0.62 -22.49 8.46
CA GLU A 154 1.87 -23.25 8.54
C GLU A 154 1.57 -24.74 8.73
N ASP A 155 2.20 -25.57 7.91
CA ASP A 155 2.12 -27.02 7.97
C ASP A 155 3.53 -27.61 7.78
N ASP A 156 4.06 -28.25 8.81
CA ASP A 156 5.42 -28.81 8.86
C ASP A 156 6.51 -27.84 8.38
N GLY A 157 6.43 -26.55 8.79
CA GLY A 157 7.37 -25.50 8.42
C GLY A 157 7.22 -24.98 7.00
N LYS A 158 6.15 -25.34 6.30
CA LYS A 158 5.78 -24.81 4.99
C LYS A 158 4.53 -23.98 5.10
N LEU A 159 4.47 -22.91 4.34
CA LEU A 159 3.26 -22.11 4.19
C LEU A 159 2.38 -22.72 3.10
N VAL A 160 1.14 -23.07 3.45
CA VAL A 160 0.15 -23.65 2.54
C VAL A 160 -1.15 -22.84 2.58
N TRP A 161 -1.84 -22.79 1.46
CA TRP A 161 -3.15 -22.20 1.39
C TRP A 161 -4.20 -23.16 1.99
N GLU A 162 -5.11 -22.63 2.79
CA GLU A 162 -6.19 -23.42 3.39
C GLU A 162 -7.51 -22.66 3.32
N CYS A 163 -8.53 -23.33 2.77
CA CYS A 163 -9.89 -22.79 2.78
C CYS A 163 -10.46 -22.80 4.21
N PRO A 164 -10.86 -21.64 4.77
CA PRO A 164 -11.35 -21.56 6.15
C PRO A 164 -12.70 -22.26 6.36
N LYS A 165 -13.43 -22.56 5.26
CA LYS A 165 -14.75 -23.23 5.34
C LYS A 165 -14.65 -24.74 5.30
N CYS A 166 -13.79 -25.32 4.45
CA CYS A 166 -13.75 -26.78 4.25
C CYS A 166 -12.38 -27.42 4.49
N GLY A 167 -11.36 -26.62 4.81
CA GLY A 167 -9.99 -27.12 5.02
C GLY A 167 -9.28 -27.59 3.76
N ASN A 168 -9.82 -27.29 2.56
CA ASN A 168 -9.15 -27.64 1.30
C ASN A 168 -7.79 -26.97 1.23
N ARG A 169 -6.74 -27.72 0.87
CA ARG A 169 -5.36 -27.25 0.68
C ARG A 169 -4.84 -27.51 -0.73
N ASP A 170 -5.68 -28.03 -1.60
CA ASP A 170 -5.36 -28.25 -3.01
C ASP A 170 -5.42 -26.92 -3.76
N GLN A 171 -4.23 -26.38 -4.05
CA GLN A 171 -4.07 -25.09 -4.68
C GLN A 171 -4.67 -25.03 -6.10
N GLU A 172 -4.73 -26.17 -6.81
CA GLU A 172 -5.35 -26.22 -8.14
C GLU A 172 -6.89 -26.05 -8.10
N LYS A 173 -7.47 -26.20 -6.90
CA LYS A 173 -8.92 -26.02 -6.64
C LYS A 173 -9.21 -24.71 -5.89
N MET A 174 -8.30 -23.79 -5.90
CA MET A 174 -8.46 -22.47 -5.29
C MET A 174 -8.02 -21.39 -6.28
N ASN A 175 -8.79 -20.31 -6.33
CA ASN A 175 -8.36 -19.06 -6.97
C ASN A 175 -7.94 -18.10 -5.84
N VAL A 176 -6.66 -17.88 -5.69
CA VAL A 176 -6.05 -17.02 -4.68
C VAL A 176 -5.16 -15.97 -5.32
#